data_aec18e51f7ad4687e2a18932bdfd7ac4
#
_entry.id   aec18e51f7ad4687e2a18932bdfd7ac4
#
_cell.length_a   1.000
_cell.length_b   1.000
_cell.length_c   1.000
_cell.angle_alpha   90.00
_cell.angle_beta   90.00
_cell.angle_gamma   90.00
#
_symmetry.space_group_name_H-M   'P 1'
#
loop_
_entity.id
_entity.type
_entity.pdbx_description
1 polymer ?
#
loop_
_entity_poly.entity_id
_entity_poly.type
_entity_poly.pdbx_seq_one_letter_code
_entity_poly.pdbx_strand_id
1 'polypeptide(L)'
;ANGDGVPVVFLSGMLADQRMWHPAIAALGDLDDLDDPDDPAKPGLIPVFCELFDQDTVADMASAVLDTAPDRFALVGMSMGGYAAFEILRQAQERVSHLMLVNTRATADSDAERRRRLLLSRFVAAREPFVAVNDGMLDEMLHPDNRNDAALVGLLKAMGDACGAGVF
;
A
#
# COMPACT_ATOMS: atom_id res chain seq x y z
N ALA A 1 -4.09 2.69 28.96
CA ALA A 1 -5.35 2.15 28.46
C ALA A 1 -5.14 1.91 26.96
N ASN A 2 -4.97 0.66 26.56
CA ASN A 2 -4.94 0.29 25.14
C ASN A 2 -6.36 0.49 24.64
N GLY A 3 -6.54 1.32 23.59
CA GLY A 3 -7.83 1.46 22.94
C GLY A 3 -8.32 0.09 22.46
N ASP A 4 -9.60 -0.19 22.61
CA ASP A 4 -10.23 -1.49 22.32
C ASP A 4 -10.32 -1.79 20.81
N GLY A 5 -9.33 -1.38 20.00
CA GLY A 5 -9.29 -1.54 18.55
C GLY A 5 -8.26 -2.56 18.06
N VAL A 6 -8.49 -3.10 16.87
CA VAL A 6 -7.54 -3.97 16.17
C VAL A 6 -6.54 -3.13 15.39
N PRO A 7 -5.23 -3.20 15.69
CA PRO A 7 -4.23 -2.56 14.86
C PRO A 7 -4.21 -3.17 13.46
N VAL A 8 -4.31 -2.34 12.43
CA VAL A 8 -4.27 -2.76 11.03
C VAL A 8 -3.13 -2.03 10.33
N VAL A 9 -2.10 -2.77 9.93
CA VAL A 9 -0.96 -2.25 9.20
C VAL A 9 -1.30 -2.20 7.71
N PHE A 10 -1.18 -1.03 7.10
CA PHE A 10 -1.45 -0.79 5.69
C PHE A 10 -0.14 -0.55 4.94
N LEU A 11 0.09 -1.36 3.90
CA LEU A 11 1.24 -1.29 3.01
C LEU A 11 0.80 -0.91 1.61
N SER A 12 1.23 0.25 1.15
CA SER A 12 0.86 0.80 -0.15
C SER A 12 1.62 0.15 -1.32
N GLY A 13 1.13 0.35 -2.53
CA GLY A 13 1.82 -0.02 -3.76
C GLY A 13 2.92 0.98 -4.13
N MET A 14 3.67 0.66 -5.16
CA MET A 14 4.65 1.57 -5.76
C MET A 14 3.96 2.86 -6.25
N LEU A 15 4.60 4.02 -6.04
CA LEU A 15 4.06 5.35 -6.37
C LEU A 15 2.78 5.73 -5.61
N ALA A 16 2.49 5.06 -4.50
CA ALA A 16 1.38 5.37 -3.63
C ALA A 16 1.84 5.45 -2.16
N ASP A 17 1.16 6.24 -1.37
CA ASP A 17 1.37 6.40 0.07
C ASP A 17 0.07 6.15 0.86
N GLN A 18 0.08 6.45 2.16
CA GLN A 18 -1.06 6.23 3.04
C GLN A 18 -2.38 6.85 2.54
N ARG A 19 -2.32 7.92 1.75
CA ARG A 19 -3.50 8.64 1.24
C ARG A 19 -4.43 7.74 0.42
N MET A 20 -3.88 6.70 -0.23
CA MET A 20 -4.70 5.75 -0.99
C MET A 20 -5.70 4.98 -0.13
N TRP A 21 -5.41 4.83 1.17
CA TRP A 21 -6.25 4.05 2.10
C TRP A 21 -7.34 4.88 2.77
N HIS A 22 -7.19 6.22 2.82
CA HIS A 22 -8.13 7.09 3.53
C HIS A 22 -9.59 6.92 3.10
N PRO A 23 -9.93 6.83 1.79
CA PRO A 23 -11.32 6.62 1.40
C PRO A 23 -11.90 5.28 1.86
N ALA A 24 -11.09 4.22 1.80
CA ALA A 24 -11.53 2.89 2.23
C ALA A 24 -11.73 2.83 3.76
N ILE A 25 -10.83 3.45 4.52
CA ILE A 25 -10.95 3.52 5.98
C ILE A 25 -12.15 4.35 6.40
N ALA A 26 -12.39 5.50 5.73
CA ALA A 26 -13.57 6.31 5.99
C ALA A 26 -14.87 5.52 5.72
N ALA A 27 -14.93 4.80 4.60
CA ALA A 27 -16.10 3.97 4.27
C ALA A 27 -16.32 2.82 5.27
N LEU A 28 -15.27 2.29 5.88
CA LEU A 28 -15.39 1.28 6.95
C LEU A 28 -15.95 1.90 8.24
N GLY A 29 -15.55 3.12 8.61
CA GLY A 29 -16.11 3.85 9.73
C GLY A 29 -17.61 4.14 9.53
N ASP A 30 -18.01 4.55 8.31
CA ASP A 30 -19.42 4.78 7.97
C ASP A 30 -20.27 3.48 8.06
N LEU A 31 -19.67 2.32 7.84
CA LEU A 31 -20.34 1.02 7.98
C LEU A 31 -20.53 0.61 9.44
N ASP A 32 -19.63 1.00 10.32
CA ASP A 32 -19.75 0.74 11.76
C ASP A 32 -20.95 1.47 12.38
N ASP A 33 -21.28 2.67 11.84
CA ASP A 33 -22.46 3.43 12.26
C ASP A 33 -23.80 2.82 11.84
N LEU A 34 -23.82 1.90 10.85
CA LEU A 34 -25.07 1.32 10.33
C LEU A 34 -25.61 0.17 11.18
N ASP A 35 -24.77 -0.48 11.99
CA ASP A 35 -25.17 -1.72 12.69
C ASP A 35 -25.40 -1.56 14.20
N ASP A 36 -24.72 -0.75 14.91
CA ASP A 36 -24.89 -0.33 16.30
C ASP A 36 -23.59 0.37 16.78
N PRO A 37 -23.60 1.71 16.91
CA PRO A 37 -22.42 2.46 17.34
C PRO A 37 -22.02 2.17 18.80
N ASP A 38 -22.91 1.59 19.58
CA ASP A 38 -22.71 1.28 20.99
C ASP A 38 -22.42 -0.22 21.26
N ASP A 39 -22.19 -1.04 20.20
CA ASP A 39 -21.81 -2.46 20.39
C ASP A 39 -20.37 -2.59 20.89
N PRO A 40 -20.15 -2.88 22.18
CA PRO A 40 -18.81 -3.03 22.74
C PRO A 40 -18.07 -4.29 22.21
N ALA A 41 -18.73 -5.12 21.40
CA ALA A 41 -18.14 -6.32 20.82
C ALA A 41 -17.45 -6.06 19.47
N LYS A 42 -17.56 -4.84 18.90
CA LYS A 42 -16.88 -4.44 17.66
C LYS A 42 -15.64 -3.62 17.99
N PRO A 43 -14.45 -4.22 17.98
CA PRO A 43 -13.21 -3.46 18.16
C PRO A 43 -13.03 -2.52 16.95
N GLY A 44 -12.91 -1.22 17.20
CA GLY A 44 -12.60 -0.24 16.18
C GLY A 44 -11.31 -0.59 15.44
N LEU A 45 -11.16 -0.12 14.21
CA LEU A 45 -9.94 -0.27 13.44
C LEU A 45 -8.95 0.84 13.84
N ILE A 46 -7.72 0.44 14.22
CA ILE A 46 -6.62 1.37 14.50
C ILE A 46 -5.65 1.32 13.31
N PRO A 47 -5.69 2.30 12.37
CA PRO A 47 -4.82 2.27 11.21
C PRO A 47 -3.37 2.58 11.59
N VAL A 48 -2.45 1.76 11.08
CA VAL A 48 -1.00 1.95 11.17
C VAL A 48 -0.45 1.98 9.74
N PHE A 49 0.14 3.10 9.35
CA PHE A 49 0.70 3.27 8.02
C PHE A 49 2.21 3.09 8.08
N CYS A 50 2.74 2.23 7.20
CA CYS A 50 4.18 2.03 7.05
C CYS A 50 4.55 2.33 5.59
N GLU A 51 5.37 3.37 5.40
CA GLU A 51 5.88 3.72 4.08
C GLU A 51 7.07 2.83 3.71
N LEU A 52 7.14 2.45 2.43
CA LEU A 52 8.14 1.52 1.89
C LEU A 52 9.10 2.25 0.92
N PHE A 53 9.62 3.42 1.31
CA PHE A 53 10.34 4.32 0.41
C PHE A 53 11.87 4.23 0.53
N ASP A 54 12.38 3.78 1.67
CA ASP A 54 13.81 3.84 1.98
C ASP A 54 14.51 2.46 1.89
N GLN A 55 13.81 1.42 1.44
CA GLN A 55 14.31 0.06 1.43
C GLN A 55 14.59 -0.41 0.00
N ASP A 56 15.74 -1.05 -0.19
CA ASP A 56 16.17 -1.57 -1.50
C ASP A 56 15.68 -3.00 -1.79
N THR A 57 15.25 -3.72 -0.76
CA THR A 57 14.78 -5.10 -0.91
C THR A 57 13.46 -5.35 -0.19
N VAL A 58 12.70 -6.34 -0.66
CA VAL A 58 11.46 -6.76 0.00
C VAL A 58 11.71 -7.26 1.43
N ALA A 59 12.88 -7.86 1.68
CA ALA A 59 13.27 -8.29 3.01
C ALA A 59 13.48 -7.11 3.97
N ASP A 60 14.13 -6.04 3.50
CA ASP A 60 14.33 -4.82 4.29
C ASP A 60 13.02 -4.09 4.52
N MET A 61 12.12 -4.05 3.51
CA MET A 61 10.75 -3.52 3.68
C MET A 61 10.02 -4.24 4.81
N ALA A 62 10.03 -5.57 4.81
CA ALA A 62 9.38 -6.37 5.85
C ALA A 62 9.99 -6.12 7.23
N SER A 63 11.32 -6.05 7.33
CA SER A 63 12.01 -5.76 8.60
C SER A 63 11.64 -4.38 9.13
N ALA A 64 11.67 -3.34 8.29
CA ALA A 64 11.29 -1.98 8.69
C ALA A 64 9.85 -1.89 9.20
N VAL A 65 8.92 -2.62 8.57
CA VAL A 65 7.53 -2.72 9.05
C VAL A 65 7.49 -3.42 10.42
N LEU A 66 8.17 -4.54 10.58
CA LEU A 66 8.17 -5.31 11.83
C LEU A 66 8.81 -4.56 13.00
N ASP A 67 9.76 -3.67 12.73
CA ASP A 67 10.39 -2.82 13.75
C ASP A 67 9.43 -1.79 14.34
N THR A 68 8.43 -1.36 13.59
CA THR A 68 7.51 -0.29 13.98
C THR A 68 6.08 -0.78 14.24
N ALA A 69 5.69 -1.92 13.69
CA ALA A 69 4.36 -2.48 13.85
C ALA A 69 4.11 -2.97 15.29
N PRO A 70 2.86 -2.93 15.80
CA PRO A 70 2.48 -3.55 17.06
C PRO A 70 2.83 -5.04 17.12
N ASP A 71 2.92 -5.61 18.34
CA ASP A 71 3.26 -7.02 18.55
C ASP A 71 2.34 -7.98 17.78
N ARG A 72 1.06 -7.63 17.66
CA ARG A 72 0.05 -8.38 16.89
C ARG A 72 -0.84 -7.42 16.12
N PHE A 73 -1.05 -7.68 14.83
CA PHE A 73 -1.78 -6.78 13.92
C PHE A 73 -2.48 -7.56 12.80
N ALA A 74 -3.50 -6.93 12.21
CA ALA A 74 -3.98 -7.30 10.89
C ALA A 74 -3.12 -6.62 9.83
N LEU A 75 -2.92 -7.27 8.69
CA LEU A 75 -2.01 -6.80 7.63
C LEU A 75 -2.78 -6.63 6.32
N VAL A 76 -2.67 -5.46 5.73
CA VAL A 76 -3.24 -5.15 4.41
C VAL A 76 -2.10 -4.75 3.48
N GLY A 77 -1.93 -5.48 2.38
CA GLY A 77 -0.88 -5.18 1.39
C GLY A 77 -1.42 -5.08 -0.02
N MET A 78 -1.14 -3.95 -0.69
CA MET A 78 -1.53 -3.74 -2.08
C MET A 78 -0.31 -3.77 -2.99
N SER A 79 -0.39 -4.49 -4.11
CA SER A 79 0.65 -4.55 -5.16
C SER A 79 2.04 -4.83 -4.55
N MET A 80 2.98 -3.87 -4.57
CA MET A 80 4.30 -3.97 -3.93
C MET A 80 4.20 -4.21 -2.42
N GLY A 81 3.28 -3.54 -1.73
CA GLY A 81 2.99 -3.80 -0.31
C GLY A 81 2.54 -5.22 -0.04
N GLY A 82 1.92 -5.89 -1.02
CA GLY A 82 1.62 -7.32 -0.97
C GLY A 82 2.89 -8.20 -0.99
N TYR A 83 3.94 -7.81 -1.73
CA TYR A 83 5.21 -8.53 -1.69
C TYR A 83 5.87 -8.42 -0.31
N ALA A 84 5.85 -7.21 0.29
CA ALA A 84 6.30 -7.02 1.67
C ALA A 84 5.46 -7.84 2.65
N ALA A 85 4.13 -7.92 2.45
CA ALA A 85 3.25 -8.71 3.30
C ALA A 85 3.58 -10.22 3.26
N PHE A 86 3.90 -10.79 2.11
CA PHE A 86 4.37 -12.18 2.02
C PHE A 86 5.69 -12.39 2.78
N GLU A 87 6.59 -11.44 2.72
CA GLU A 87 7.86 -11.51 3.42
C GLU A 87 7.69 -11.34 4.93
N ILE A 88 6.78 -10.47 5.40
CA ILE A 88 6.39 -10.35 6.80
C ILE A 88 5.85 -11.69 7.33
N LEU A 89 4.98 -12.36 6.57
CA LEU A 89 4.50 -13.70 6.94
C LEU A 89 5.64 -14.73 7.03
N ARG A 90 6.65 -14.62 6.17
CA ARG A 90 7.81 -15.52 6.23
C ARG A 90 8.69 -15.26 7.47
N GLN A 91 8.79 -14.00 7.91
CA GLN A 91 9.64 -13.61 9.05
C GLN A 91 8.94 -13.72 10.40
N ALA A 92 7.63 -13.40 10.48
CA ALA A 92 6.90 -13.24 11.74
C ALA A 92 5.40 -13.54 11.59
N GLN A 93 5.06 -14.70 11.04
CA GLN A 93 3.68 -15.11 10.79
C GLN A 93 2.80 -15.04 12.05
N GLU A 94 3.35 -15.34 13.20
CA GLU A 94 2.67 -15.35 14.51
C GLU A 94 2.17 -13.97 14.94
N ARG A 95 2.74 -12.88 14.41
CA ARG A 95 2.31 -11.50 14.67
C ARG A 95 1.12 -11.10 13.83
N VAL A 96 0.85 -11.78 12.72
CA VAL A 96 -0.22 -11.43 11.77
C VAL A 96 -1.50 -12.16 12.16
N SER A 97 -2.50 -11.42 12.63
CA SER A 97 -3.81 -11.96 13.02
C SER A 97 -4.73 -12.21 11.83
N HIS A 98 -4.72 -11.31 10.85
CA HIS A 98 -5.52 -11.35 9.62
C HIS A 98 -4.70 -10.81 8.46
N LEU A 99 -4.98 -11.28 7.26
CA LEU A 99 -4.31 -10.85 6.04
C LEU A 99 -5.33 -10.45 4.97
N MET A 100 -5.15 -9.28 4.39
CA MET A 100 -5.84 -8.83 3.18
C MET A 100 -4.81 -8.48 2.10
N LEU A 101 -4.96 -9.08 0.93
CA LEU A 101 -4.11 -8.83 -0.23
C LEU A 101 -4.92 -8.22 -1.35
N VAL A 102 -4.47 -7.08 -1.87
CA VAL A 102 -5.17 -6.30 -2.89
C VAL A 102 -4.28 -6.17 -4.12
N ASN A 103 -4.76 -6.60 -5.26
CA ASN A 103 -4.10 -6.45 -6.56
C ASN A 103 -2.59 -6.79 -6.52
N THR A 104 -2.25 -7.95 -5.97
CA THR A 104 -0.89 -8.45 -5.84
C THR A 104 -0.80 -9.91 -6.30
N ARG A 105 0.40 -10.46 -6.33
CA ARG A 105 0.64 -11.86 -6.71
C ARG A 105 1.74 -12.50 -5.84
N ALA A 106 1.66 -13.81 -5.65
CA ALA A 106 2.64 -14.59 -4.90
C ALA A 106 3.73 -15.21 -5.79
N THR A 107 3.64 -15.03 -7.10
CA THR A 107 4.62 -15.59 -8.05
C THR A 107 5.77 -14.62 -8.29
N ALA A 108 6.99 -15.14 -8.36
CA ALA A 108 8.16 -14.36 -8.74
C ALA A 108 8.05 -13.85 -10.18
N ASP A 109 8.75 -12.76 -10.47
CA ASP A 109 8.90 -12.24 -11.83
C ASP A 109 9.59 -13.26 -12.73
N SER A 110 9.09 -13.42 -13.93
CA SER A 110 9.83 -14.08 -15.01
C SER A 110 11.07 -13.27 -15.40
N ASP A 111 12.02 -13.90 -16.08
CA ASP A 111 13.21 -13.19 -16.56
C ASP A 111 12.87 -12.01 -17.50
N ALA A 112 11.79 -12.11 -18.25
CA ALA A 112 11.33 -11.03 -19.11
C ALA A 112 10.80 -9.83 -18.30
N GLU A 113 9.99 -10.08 -17.27
CA GLU A 113 9.47 -9.05 -16.37
C GLU A 113 10.60 -8.39 -15.59
N ARG A 114 11.54 -9.16 -15.05
CA ARG A 114 12.73 -8.64 -14.36
C ARG A 114 13.54 -7.72 -15.26
N ARG A 115 13.82 -8.12 -16.51
CA ARG A 115 14.51 -7.27 -17.48
C ARG A 115 13.74 -5.99 -17.78
N ARG A 116 12.41 -6.07 -17.95
CA ARG A 116 11.56 -4.91 -18.18
C ARG A 116 11.63 -3.92 -17.01
N ARG A 117 11.56 -4.38 -15.77
CA ARG A 117 11.66 -3.53 -14.57
C ARG A 117 13.02 -2.83 -14.49
N LEU A 118 14.11 -3.55 -14.73
CA LEU A 118 15.46 -2.97 -14.72
C LEU A 118 15.64 -1.92 -15.82
N LEU A 119 15.10 -2.14 -17.02
CA LEU A 119 15.15 -1.15 -18.10
C LEU A 119 14.34 0.10 -17.75
N LEU A 120 13.14 -0.09 -17.17
CA LEU A 120 12.29 1.01 -16.75
C LEU A 120 12.94 1.84 -15.63
N SER A 121 13.52 1.20 -14.62
CA SER A 121 14.26 1.86 -13.55
C SER A 121 15.41 2.71 -14.10
N ARG A 122 16.21 2.17 -15.01
CA ARG A 122 17.30 2.92 -15.67
C ARG A 122 16.79 4.08 -16.52
N PHE A 123 15.67 3.87 -17.23
CA PHE A 123 15.06 4.92 -18.05
C PHE A 123 14.55 6.08 -17.18
N VAL A 124 13.92 5.78 -16.06
CA VAL A 124 13.42 6.77 -15.10
C VAL A 124 14.59 7.53 -14.47
N ALA A 125 15.63 6.83 -14.02
CA ALA A 125 16.81 7.45 -13.41
C ALA A 125 17.57 8.39 -14.36
N ALA A 126 17.47 8.17 -15.67
CA ALA A 126 18.16 8.99 -16.69
C ALA A 126 17.32 10.16 -17.22
N ARG A 127 16.06 10.32 -16.76
CA ARG A 127 15.10 11.28 -17.32
C ARG A 127 14.71 12.35 -16.31
N GLU A 128 14.83 13.60 -16.75
CA GLU A 128 14.29 14.75 -16.03
C GLU A 128 13.38 15.59 -16.96
N PRO A 129 12.24 16.13 -16.48
CA PRO A 129 11.70 15.90 -15.13
C PRO A 129 11.11 14.49 -14.96
N PHE A 130 11.12 13.98 -13.73
CA PHE A 130 10.41 12.76 -13.39
C PHE A 130 8.90 12.99 -13.47
N VAL A 131 8.20 12.11 -14.17
CA VAL A 131 6.75 12.08 -14.24
C VAL A 131 6.30 10.74 -13.68
N ALA A 132 5.88 10.75 -12.42
CA ALA A 132 5.51 9.54 -11.68
C ALA A 132 4.31 8.83 -12.31
N VAL A 133 3.25 9.58 -12.61
CA VAL A 133 2.00 9.07 -13.17
C VAL A 133 1.64 9.88 -14.41
N ASN A 134 1.76 9.27 -15.58
CA ASN A 134 1.35 9.85 -16.85
C ASN A 134 -0.07 9.40 -17.25
N ASP A 135 -0.64 10.03 -18.28
CA ASP A 135 -2.01 9.77 -18.71
C ASP A 135 -2.24 8.31 -19.16
N GLY A 136 -1.24 7.67 -19.79
CA GLY A 136 -1.34 6.26 -20.17
C GLY A 136 -1.41 5.33 -18.96
N MET A 137 -0.70 5.65 -17.88
CA MET A 137 -0.80 4.91 -16.62
C MET A 137 -2.17 5.11 -15.95
N LEU A 138 -2.72 6.33 -16.00
CA LEU A 138 -4.05 6.59 -15.47
C LEU A 138 -5.12 5.76 -16.19
N ASP A 139 -4.98 5.58 -17.49
CA ASP A 139 -5.89 4.73 -18.26
C ASP A 139 -5.85 3.25 -17.87
N GLU A 140 -4.70 2.77 -17.41
CA GLU A 140 -4.52 1.40 -16.90
C GLU A 140 -4.97 1.25 -15.44
N MET A 141 -4.79 2.30 -14.62
CA MET A 141 -5.04 2.28 -13.17
C MET A 141 -6.50 2.54 -12.82
N LEU A 142 -7.19 3.39 -13.61
CA LEU A 142 -8.53 3.87 -13.30
C LEU A 142 -9.61 3.16 -14.12
N HIS A 143 -10.71 2.83 -13.44
CA HIS A 143 -11.93 2.45 -14.14
C HIS A 143 -12.37 3.60 -15.08
N PRO A 144 -12.89 3.32 -16.29
CA PRO A 144 -13.28 4.36 -17.25
C PRO A 144 -14.17 5.47 -16.66
N ASP A 145 -15.10 5.13 -15.77
CA ASP A 145 -16.00 6.08 -15.15
C ASP A 145 -15.29 7.10 -14.24
N ASN A 146 -14.12 6.74 -13.71
CA ASN A 146 -13.35 7.55 -12.77
C ASN A 146 -12.22 8.35 -13.44
N ARG A 147 -11.97 8.16 -14.74
CA ARG A 147 -10.85 8.82 -15.45
C ARG A 147 -11.00 10.32 -15.52
N ASN A 148 -12.23 10.84 -15.45
CA ASN A 148 -12.53 12.27 -15.46
C ASN A 148 -12.70 12.86 -14.06
N ASP A 149 -12.52 12.08 -13.00
CA ASP A 149 -12.51 12.58 -11.64
C ASP A 149 -11.20 13.33 -11.36
N ALA A 150 -11.25 14.65 -11.44
CA ALA A 150 -10.08 15.50 -11.25
C ALA A 150 -9.45 15.37 -9.85
N ALA A 151 -10.25 15.09 -8.82
CA ALA A 151 -9.76 14.93 -7.45
C ALA A 151 -8.98 13.62 -7.33
N LEU A 152 -9.51 12.52 -7.86
CA LEU A 152 -8.85 11.22 -7.86
C LEU A 152 -7.58 11.23 -8.71
N VAL A 153 -7.63 11.79 -9.92
CA VAL A 153 -6.46 11.95 -10.80
C VAL A 153 -5.38 12.80 -10.13
N GLY A 154 -5.79 13.92 -9.51
CA GLY A 154 -4.88 14.79 -8.77
C GLY A 154 -4.23 14.09 -7.58
N LEU A 155 -4.96 13.28 -6.85
CA LEU A 155 -4.45 12.48 -5.73
C LEU A 155 -3.39 11.47 -6.21
N LEU A 156 -3.67 10.71 -7.27
CA LEU A 156 -2.72 9.73 -7.82
C LEU A 156 -1.42 10.39 -8.30
N LYS A 157 -1.52 11.52 -9.01
CA LYS A 157 -0.34 12.29 -9.43
C LYS A 157 0.45 12.80 -8.22
N ALA A 158 -0.23 13.38 -7.23
CA ALA A 158 0.41 13.91 -6.02
C ALA A 158 1.10 12.84 -5.15
N MET A 159 0.55 11.63 -5.07
CA MET A 159 1.21 10.50 -4.40
C MET A 159 2.48 10.08 -5.15
N GLY A 160 2.38 9.91 -6.47
CA GLY A 160 3.52 9.53 -7.29
C GLY A 160 4.65 10.57 -7.27
N ASP A 161 4.32 11.86 -7.34
CA ASP A 161 5.30 12.96 -7.27
C ASP A 161 5.98 13.02 -5.89
N ALA A 162 5.24 12.72 -4.81
CA ALA A 162 5.80 12.66 -3.46
C ALA A 162 6.81 11.53 -3.28
N CYS A 163 6.61 10.38 -3.95
CA CYS A 163 7.59 9.29 -3.96
C CYS A 163 8.89 9.68 -4.67
N GLY A 164 8.80 10.36 -5.80
CA GLY A 164 9.96 10.78 -6.59
C GLY A 164 10.68 9.64 -7.32
N ALA A 165 11.66 10.02 -8.15
CA ALA A 165 12.40 9.09 -8.99
C ALA A 165 13.29 8.13 -8.19
N GLY A 166 13.83 8.58 -7.06
CA GLY A 166 14.72 7.78 -6.20
C GLY A 166 14.00 6.58 -5.61
N VAL A 167 12.78 6.77 -5.11
CA VAL A 167 11.95 5.69 -4.57
C VAL A 167 11.52 4.70 -5.67
N PHE A 168 11.16 5.24 -6.84
CA PHE A 168 10.80 4.40 -7.98
C PHE A 168 11.93 3.44 -8.40
#